data_9bda5c465999a6a917077c0f79d7de2e
#
_entry.id   9bda5c465999a6a917077c0f79d7de2e
#
_cell.length_a   1.000
_cell.length_b   1.000
_cell.length_c   1.000
_cell.angle_alpha   90.00
_cell.angle_beta   90.00
_cell.angle_gamma   90.00
#
_symmetry.space_group_name_H-M   'P 1'
#
loop_
_entity.id
_entity.type
_entity.pdbx_description
1 polymer ?
#
loop_
_entity_poly.entity_id
_entity_poly.type
_entity_poly.pdbx_seq_one_letter_code
_entity_poly.pdbx_strand_id
1 'polypeptide(L)'
;MQKNATPKNWHRTDIVAALKKKGWSLRALSIEAGLSPNTLRSALAAPYLKGERIIAAAIGVEPEEIWPERYADRNLKPVFPKRVVNG
;
A
#
# COMPACT_ATOMS: atom_id res chain seq x y z
N MET A 1 14.03 -22.59 -7.83
CA MET A 1 13.99 -21.83 -7.53
C MET A 1 13.71 -20.67 -8.15
N GLN A 2 13.20 -19.92 -8.15
CA GLN A 2 12.88 -18.98 -8.76
C GLN A 2 13.25 -17.83 -8.21
N LYS A 3 14.10 -17.60 -8.13
CA LYS A 3 14.60 -16.67 -7.58
C LYS A 3 14.28 -15.40 -8.12
N ASN A 4 13.85 -15.15 -9.11
CA ASN A 4 13.53 -13.89 -9.66
C ASN A 4 12.12 -13.48 -9.47
N ALA A 5 11.38 -14.24 -8.77
CA ALA A 5 9.99 -13.94 -8.58
C ALA A 5 9.85 -12.71 -7.69
N THR A 6 8.90 -11.86 -7.99
CA THR A 6 8.59 -10.74 -7.15
C THR A 6 8.06 -11.25 -5.82
N PRO A 7 8.48 -10.69 -4.72
CA PRO A 7 7.92 -11.07 -3.43
C PRO A 7 6.43 -10.84 -3.43
N LYS A 8 5.73 -11.60 -2.65
CA LYS A 8 4.29 -11.46 -2.59
C LYS A 8 3.86 -10.38 -1.64
N ASN A 9 2.71 -9.79 -1.91
CA ASN A 9 2.13 -8.83 -1.00
C ASN A 9 1.86 -9.51 0.34
N TRP A 10 1.90 -8.72 1.40
CA TRP A 10 1.54 -9.24 2.72
C TRP A 10 0.06 -9.66 2.67
N HIS A 11 -0.26 -10.65 3.45
CA HIS A 11 -1.65 -11.05 3.60
C HIS A 11 -2.35 -9.95 4.40
N ARG A 12 -3.63 -9.72 4.12
CA ARG A 12 -4.36 -8.68 4.81
C ARG A 12 -4.34 -8.87 6.32
N THR A 13 -4.34 -10.10 6.78
CA THR A 13 -4.29 -10.38 8.21
C THR A 13 -3.01 -9.87 8.83
N ASP A 14 -1.91 -9.97 8.10
CA ASP A 14 -0.62 -9.51 8.60
C ASP A 14 -0.57 -7.98 8.67
N ILE A 15 -1.22 -7.33 7.73
CA ILE A 15 -1.29 -5.87 7.73
C ILE A 15 -2.10 -5.41 8.93
N VAL A 16 -3.24 -6.03 9.16
CA VAL A 16 -4.09 -5.67 10.28
C VAL A 16 -3.37 -5.92 11.60
N ALA A 17 -2.66 -7.04 11.70
CA ALA A 17 -1.91 -7.37 12.92
C ALA A 17 -0.81 -6.36 13.17
N ALA A 18 -0.09 -5.94 12.12
CA ALA A 18 0.98 -4.97 12.27
C ALA A 18 0.44 -3.61 12.72
N LEU A 19 -0.70 -3.20 12.17
CA LEU A 19 -1.34 -1.96 12.60
C LEU A 19 -1.77 -2.06 14.06
N LYS A 20 -2.32 -3.20 14.45
CA LYS A 20 -2.78 -3.37 15.81
C LYS A 20 -1.64 -3.26 16.79
N LYS A 21 -0.47 -3.77 16.44
CA LYS A 21 0.69 -3.64 17.30
C LYS A 21 1.08 -2.19 17.51
N LYS A 22 0.72 -1.31 16.60
CA LYS A 22 1.01 0.11 16.73
C LYS A 22 -0.17 0.87 17.29
N GLY A 23 -1.21 0.16 17.70
CA GLY A 23 -2.36 0.80 18.31
C GLY A 23 -3.42 1.27 17.34
N TRP A 24 -3.37 0.81 16.09
CA TRP A 24 -4.32 1.27 15.09
C TRP A 24 -5.25 0.18 14.61
N SER A 25 -6.48 0.56 14.33
CA SER A 25 -7.37 -0.26 13.50
C SER A 25 -7.46 0.49 12.18
N LEU A 26 -7.88 -0.20 11.13
CA LEU A 26 -8.05 0.45 9.83
C LEU A 26 -9.07 1.56 9.91
N ARG A 27 -10.14 1.35 10.66
CA ARG A 27 -11.16 2.36 10.82
C ARG A 27 -10.62 3.59 11.53
N ALA A 28 -9.95 3.41 12.64
CA ALA A 28 -9.41 4.52 13.40
C ALA A 28 -8.37 5.29 12.59
N LEU A 29 -7.54 4.58 11.86
CA LEU A 29 -6.52 5.22 11.04
C LEU A 29 -7.15 6.00 9.90
N SER A 30 -8.21 5.48 9.30
CA SER A 30 -8.93 6.19 8.25
C SER A 30 -9.46 7.52 8.78
N ILE A 31 -10.10 7.48 9.93
CA ILE A 31 -10.67 8.67 10.54
C ILE A 31 -9.57 9.67 10.89
N GLU A 32 -8.48 9.16 11.45
CA GLU A 32 -7.37 10.03 11.82
C GLU A 32 -6.78 10.73 10.60
N ALA A 33 -6.79 10.07 9.47
CA ALA A 33 -6.27 10.63 8.24
C ALA A 33 -7.27 11.54 7.51
N GLY A 34 -8.43 11.74 8.10
CA GLY A 34 -9.45 12.59 7.49
C GLY A 34 -10.22 11.92 6.38
N LEU A 35 -10.25 10.59 6.38
CA LEU A 35 -10.92 9.82 5.35
C LEU A 35 -12.17 9.17 5.93
N SER A 36 -13.00 8.63 5.06
CA SER A 36 -14.17 7.93 5.56
C SER A 36 -13.71 6.66 6.27
N PRO A 37 -14.49 6.16 7.24
CA PRO A 37 -14.05 5.05 8.07
C PRO A 37 -13.66 3.78 7.34
N ASN A 38 -14.19 3.54 6.15
CA ASN A 38 -13.88 2.32 5.41
C ASN A 38 -12.85 2.48 4.30
N THR A 39 -12.30 3.67 4.16
CA THR A 39 -11.40 3.96 3.04
C THR A 39 -10.15 3.09 3.05
N LEU A 40 -9.48 2.96 4.19
CA LEU A 40 -8.25 2.19 4.21
C LEU A 40 -8.50 0.70 4.10
N ARG A 41 -9.68 0.25 4.51
CA ARG A 41 -10.03 -1.13 4.32
C ARG A 41 -10.10 -1.44 2.83
N SER A 42 -10.62 -0.51 2.05
CA SER A 42 -10.68 -0.69 0.61
C SER A 42 -9.29 -0.76 0.00
N ALA A 43 -8.32 -0.08 0.60
CA ALA A 43 -6.95 -0.11 0.09
C ALA A 43 -6.32 -1.50 0.21
N LEU A 44 -6.83 -2.35 1.09
CA LEU A 44 -6.34 -3.72 1.18
C LEU A 44 -6.83 -4.56 0.00
N ALA A 45 -7.99 -4.22 -0.52
CA ALA A 45 -8.58 -5.02 -1.60
C ALA A 45 -8.14 -4.55 -2.98
N ALA A 46 -7.82 -3.29 -3.13
CA ALA A 46 -7.45 -2.76 -4.45
C ALA A 46 -6.40 -1.67 -4.30
N PRO A 47 -5.57 -1.48 -5.32
CA PRO A 47 -4.53 -0.46 -5.24
C PRO A 47 -5.10 0.92 -4.99
N TYR A 48 -4.50 1.64 -4.06
CA TYR A 48 -4.89 2.99 -3.75
C TYR A 48 -3.67 3.64 -3.10
N LEU A 49 -2.90 4.34 -3.88
CA LEU A 49 -1.61 4.85 -3.46
C LEU A 49 -1.63 5.63 -2.16
N LYS A 50 -2.56 6.56 -2.03
CA LYS A 50 -2.63 7.36 -0.83
C LYS A 50 -2.88 6.50 0.41
N GLY A 51 -3.80 5.55 0.30
CA GLY A 51 -4.11 4.66 1.43
C GLY A 51 -2.95 3.76 1.77
N GLU A 52 -2.24 3.28 0.76
CA GLU A 52 -1.07 2.43 0.98
C GLU A 52 -0.01 3.17 1.76
N ARG A 53 0.22 4.43 1.43
CA ARG A 53 1.22 5.23 2.12
C ARG A 53 0.84 5.49 3.56
N ILE A 54 -0.43 5.73 3.81
CA ILE A 54 -0.90 5.98 5.16
C ILE A 54 -0.73 4.73 6.02
N ILE A 55 -1.10 3.57 5.49
CA ILE A 55 -0.98 2.32 6.22
C ILE A 55 0.49 2.00 6.49
N ALA A 56 1.33 2.13 5.47
CA ALA A 56 2.74 1.82 5.61
C ALA A 56 3.42 2.73 6.65
N ALA A 57 3.09 4.02 6.61
CA ALA A 57 3.64 4.96 7.57
C ALA A 57 3.22 4.59 9.00
N ALA A 58 1.98 4.17 9.18
CA ALA A 58 1.50 3.80 10.50
C ALA A 58 2.21 2.55 11.03
N ILE A 59 2.57 1.63 10.14
CA ILE A 59 3.28 0.42 10.53
C ILE A 59 4.76 0.70 10.70
N GLY A 60 5.29 1.67 9.96
CA GLY A 60 6.70 2.03 10.03
C GLY A 60 7.55 1.36 8.96
N VAL A 61 6.97 1.06 7.82
CA VAL A 61 7.71 0.46 6.71
C VAL A 61 7.37 1.20 5.43
N GLU A 62 8.07 0.86 4.36
CA GLU A 62 7.76 1.44 3.07
C GLU A 62 6.59 0.69 2.45
N PRO A 63 5.75 1.37 1.69
CA PRO A 63 4.60 0.70 1.07
C PRO A 63 5.03 -0.45 0.17
N GLU A 64 6.19 -0.34 -0.46
CA GLU A 64 6.69 -1.40 -1.33
C GLU A 64 6.98 -2.69 -0.57
N GLU A 65 7.23 -2.59 0.73
CA GLU A 65 7.47 -3.78 1.52
C GLU A 65 6.17 -4.54 1.75
N ILE A 66 5.07 -3.82 1.87
CA ILE A 66 3.78 -4.45 2.10
C ILE A 66 3.19 -4.96 0.80
N TRP A 67 3.31 -4.17 -0.26
CA TRP A 67 2.68 -4.50 -1.53
C TRP A 67 3.68 -4.54 -2.69
N PRO A 68 4.68 -5.40 -2.61
CA PRO A 68 5.69 -5.44 -3.67
C PRO A 68 5.11 -5.70 -5.04
N GLU A 69 4.04 -6.49 -5.13
CA GLU A 69 3.45 -6.77 -6.43
C GLU A 69 2.81 -5.52 -7.04
N ARG A 70 2.19 -4.68 -6.22
CA ARG A 70 1.59 -3.46 -6.75
C ARG A 70 2.65 -2.50 -7.26
N TYR A 71 3.76 -2.41 -6.55
CA TYR A 71 4.81 -1.48 -6.93
C TYR A 71 5.64 -1.98 -8.10
N ALA A 72 5.85 -3.29 -8.19
CA ALA A 72 6.51 -3.85 -9.34
C ALA A 72 5.71 -3.55 -10.61
N ASP A 73 4.40 -3.70 -10.54
CA ASP A 73 3.55 -3.43 -11.68
C ASP A 73 3.60 -1.95 -12.05
N ARG A 74 3.56 -1.06 -11.07
CA ARG A 74 3.63 0.35 -11.35
C ARG A 74 4.95 0.76 -11.95
N ASN A 75 6.04 0.17 -11.49
CA ASN A 75 7.35 0.51 -11.99
C ASN A 75 7.60 0.03 -13.39
N LEU A 76 6.88 -0.99 -13.82
CA LEU A 76 7.05 -1.48 -15.17
C LEU A 76 6.23 -0.70 -16.17
N LYS A 77 5.28 0.10 -15.73
CA LYS A 77 4.46 0.85 -16.63
C LYS A 77 5.07 2.19 -16.95
N PRO A 78 4.89 2.63 -18.17
CA PRO A 78 5.41 3.91 -18.56
C PRO A 78 4.57 4.96 -17.90
N VAL A 79 5.00 5.42 -16.84
CA VAL A 79 4.29 6.29 -16.07
C VAL A 79 4.07 7.63 -16.54
N PHE A 80 4.79 8.13 -17.22
CA PHE A 80 4.63 9.31 -17.59
C PHE A 80 4.79 9.64 -18.71
N PRO A 81 4.30 9.30 -19.22
CA PRO A 81 4.33 9.56 -20.50
C PRO A 81 4.14 10.98 -20.63
N LYS A 82 3.36 11.48 -19.98
CA LYS A 82 3.12 12.71 -20.12
C LYS A 82 4.22 13.53 -20.04
N ARG A 83 4.96 13.32 -19.28
CA ARG A 83 5.94 14.09 -19.16
C ARG A 83 6.77 13.99 -20.14
N VAL A 84 6.69 13.18 -20.68
CA VAL A 84 7.53 12.88 -21.52
C VAL A 84 7.32 13.63 -22.56
N VAL A 85 6.54 13.98 -22.74
CA VAL A 85 6.28 14.54 -23.73
C VAL A 85 6.77 15.57 -24.01
N ASN A 86 7.05 15.87 -23.79
CA ASN A 86 7.41 16.66 -24.06
C ASN A 86 8.13 16.62 -24.50
N GLY A 87 8.09 16.27 -24.46
CA GLY A 87 8.70 16.09 -24.63
C GLY A 87 8.63 16.11 -24.89
#